data_aff7a5bc44c491c0e4fd500783b18be6
#
_entry.id   aff7a5bc44c491c0e4fd500783b18be6
#
_cell.length_a   1.000
_cell.length_b   1.000
_cell.length_c   1.000
_cell.angle_alpha   90.00
_cell.angle_beta   90.00
_cell.angle_gamma   90.00
#
_symmetry.space_group_name_H-M   'P 1'
#
loop_
_entity.id
_entity.type
_entity.pdbx_description
1 polymer ?
#
loop_
_entity_poly.entity_id
_entity_poly.type
_entity_poly.pdbx_seq_one_letter_code
_entity_poly.pdbx_strand_id
1 'polypeptide(L)' 'MKNSDYKNYSDLTLDELEALVQKLENISLLALKQRKKSLRITILNSVKAAIKEIEKRLKK' A
#
# COMPACT_ATOMS: atom_id res chain seq x y z
N MET A 1 -11.96 15.25 -11.51
CA MET A 1 -11.46 15.07 -11.40
C MET A 1 -11.00 14.44 -10.99
N LYS A 2 -10.82 14.04 -10.96
CA LYS A 2 -10.22 13.47 -10.67
C LYS A 2 -9.53 13.24 -9.97
N ASN A 3 -9.44 12.69 -9.58
CA ASN A 3 -8.79 12.42 -8.95
C ASN A 3 -7.75 12.17 -8.74
N SER A 4 -7.66 12.62 -8.79
CA SER A 4 -6.40 12.40 -8.84
C SER A 4 -5.58 12.32 -7.65
N ASP A 5 -6.04 11.93 -6.68
CA ASP A 5 -5.30 11.64 -5.54
C ASP A 5 -4.53 10.40 -5.66
N TYR A 6 -4.74 9.70 -6.71
CA TYR A 6 -4.04 8.52 -6.92
C TYR A 6 -2.84 8.76 -7.70
N LYS A 7 -1.69 8.47 -7.13
CA LYS A 7 -0.48 8.34 -7.90
C LYS A 7 -0.32 6.88 -8.21
N ASN A 8 0.13 6.58 -9.40
CA ASN A 8 0.54 5.22 -9.69
C ASN A 8 1.73 4.88 -8.81
N TYR A 9 1.80 3.64 -8.38
CA TYR A 9 2.94 3.24 -7.56
C TYR A 9 4.26 3.45 -8.27
N SER A 10 4.26 3.37 -9.58
CA SER A 10 5.49 3.58 -10.35
C SER A 10 5.99 5.02 -10.27
N ASP A 11 5.13 5.96 -9.90
CA ASP A 11 5.52 7.37 -9.77
C ASP A 11 6.13 7.70 -8.42
N LEU A 12 6.05 6.78 -7.47
CA LEU A 12 6.55 7.01 -6.14
C LEU A 12 8.02 6.62 -6.05
N THR A 13 8.77 7.33 -5.21
CA THR A 13 10.14 6.91 -4.94
C THR A 13 10.13 5.67 -4.07
N LEU A 14 11.27 5.00 -3.99
CA LEU A 14 11.37 3.82 -3.16
C LEU A 14 11.06 4.14 -1.70
N ASP A 15 11.56 5.27 -1.22
CA ASP A 15 11.29 5.70 0.15
C ASP A 15 9.80 5.92 0.38
N GLU A 16 9.14 6.51 -0.61
CA GLU A 16 7.70 6.74 -0.50
C GLU A 16 6.93 5.44 -0.49
N LEU A 17 7.37 4.47 -1.30
CA LEU A 17 6.73 3.16 -1.30
C LEU A 17 6.88 2.45 0.02
N GLU A 18 8.07 2.51 0.60
CA GLU A 18 8.30 1.87 1.89
C GLU A 18 7.46 2.51 2.98
N ALA A 19 7.37 3.83 2.96
CA ALA A 19 6.55 4.53 3.94
C ALA A 19 5.07 4.18 3.76
N LEU A 20 4.63 4.06 2.52
CA LEU A 20 3.25 3.69 2.24
C LEU A 20 2.95 2.29 2.75
N VAL A 21 3.85 1.35 2.52
CA VAL A 21 3.66 -0.02 2.99
C VAL A 21 3.53 -0.04 4.51
N GLN A 22 4.42 0.67 5.21
CA GLN A 22 4.36 0.72 6.66
C GLN A 22 3.04 1.32 7.15
N LYS A 23 2.64 2.39 6.53
CA LYS A 23 1.39 3.05 6.90
C LYS A 23 0.21 2.11 6.70
N LEU A 24 0.18 1.44 5.57
CA LEU A 24 -0.91 0.53 5.27
C LEU A 24 -0.92 -0.67 6.22
N GLU A 25 0.25 -1.17 6.59
CA GLU A 25 0.33 -2.27 7.54
C GLU A 25 -0.21 -1.86 8.90
N ASN A 26 0.10 -0.65 9.32
CA ASN A 26 -0.42 -0.15 10.60
C ASN A 26 -1.94 -0.04 10.57
N ILE A 27 -2.48 0.45 9.47
CA ILE A 27 -3.93 0.55 9.33
C ILE A 27 -4.55 -0.84 9.28
N SER A 28 -3.87 -1.79 8.65
CA SER A 28 -4.34 -3.16 8.60
C SER A 28 -4.45 -3.77 9.99
N LEU A 29 -3.45 -3.52 10.84
CA LEU A 29 -3.49 -4.01 12.21
C LEU A 29 -4.66 -3.39 12.98
N LEU A 30 -4.90 -2.11 12.76
CA LEU A 30 -6.01 -1.43 13.38
C LEU A 30 -7.34 -2.03 12.93
N ALA A 31 -7.46 -2.28 11.63
CA ALA A 31 -8.66 -2.89 11.08
C ALA A 31 -8.88 -4.29 11.67
N LEU A 32 -7.79 -5.02 11.89
CA LEU A 32 -7.88 -6.33 12.49
C LEU A 32 -8.42 -6.24 13.92
N LYS A 33 -7.93 -5.28 14.68
CA LYS A 33 -8.41 -5.06 16.04
C LYS A 33 -9.88 -4.70 16.07
N GLN A 34 -10.33 -3.95 15.10
CA GLN A 34 -11.72 -3.51 15.03
C GLN A 34 -12.59 -4.51 14.28
N ARG A 35 -12.01 -5.61 13.85
CA ARG A 35 -12.70 -6.69 13.14
C ARG A 35 -13.36 -6.22 11.85
N LYS A 36 -12.71 -5.29 11.18
CA LYS A 36 -13.20 -4.79 9.88
C LYS A 36 -12.54 -5.57 8.76
N LYS A 37 -13.10 -6.71 8.49
CA LYS A 37 -12.53 -7.65 7.56
C LYS A 37 -12.37 -7.10 6.15
N SER A 38 -13.42 -6.48 5.63
CA SER A 38 -13.38 -5.95 4.27
C SER A 38 -12.31 -4.89 4.12
N LEU A 39 -12.23 -4.01 5.10
CA LEU A 39 -11.23 -2.96 5.08
C LEU A 39 -9.82 -3.56 5.12
N ARG A 40 -9.64 -4.56 5.96
CA ARG A 40 -8.34 -5.21 6.08
C ARG A 40 -7.91 -5.85 4.76
N ILE A 41 -8.84 -6.53 4.09
CA ILE A 41 -8.54 -7.17 2.82
C ILE A 41 -8.16 -6.13 1.77
N THR A 42 -8.90 -5.03 1.71
CA THR A 42 -8.59 -3.96 0.78
C THR A 42 -7.20 -3.40 1.02
N ILE A 43 -6.86 -3.18 2.29
CA ILE A 43 -5.56 -2.63 2.64
C ILE A 43 -4.45 -3.62 2.28
N LEU A 44 -4.65 -4.91 2.57
CA LEU A 44 -3.65 -5.91 2.23
C LEU A 44 -3.42 -6.02 0.74
N ASN A 45 -4.46 -5.84 -0.06
CA ASN A 45 -4.30 -5.82 -1.51
C ASN A 45 -3.44 -4.66 -1.95
N SER A 46 -3.63 -3.50 -1.33
CA SER A 46 -2.80 -2.34 -1.64
C SER A 46 -1.35 -2.56 -1.22
N VAL A 47 -1.15 -3.19 -0.07
CA VAL A 47 0.19 -3.53 0.39
C VAL A 47 0.89 -4.45 -0.61
N LYS A 48 0.17 -5.44 -1.10
CA LYS A 48 0.75 -6.36 -2.08
C LYS A 48 1.16 -5.64 -3.35
N ALA A 49 0.34 -4.72 -3.82
CA ALA A 49 0.66 -3.97 -5.03
C ALA A 49 1.91 -3.12 -4.83
N ALA A 50 2.02 -2.48 -3.67
CA ALA A 50 3.18 -1.66 -3.37
C ALA A 50 4.45 -2.51 -3.26
N ILE A 51 4.35 -3.65 -2.62
CA ILE A 51 5.49 -4.55 -2.48
C ILE A 51 5.92 -5.07 -3.85
N LYS A 52 4.98 -5.36 -4.72
CA LYS A 52 5.30 -5.79 -6.06
C LYS A 52 6.10 -4.74 -6.82
N GLU A 53 5.73 -3.50 -6.66
CA GLU A 53 6.46 -2.41 -7.30
C GLU A 53 7.88 -2.31 -6.76
N ILE A 54 8.03 -2.47 -5.45
CA ILE A 54 9.35 -2.43 -4.83
C ILE A 54 10.22 -3.56 -5.37
N GLU A 55 9.67 -4.76 -5.42
CA GLU A 55 10.41 -5.92 -5.92
C GLU A 55 10.83 -5.73 -7.36
N LYS A 56 9.94 -5.17 -8.16
CA LYS A 56 10.22 -4.91 -9.54
C LYS A 56 11.42 -3.98 -9.71
N ARG A 57 11.53 -2.98 -8.87
CA ARG A 57 12.65 -2.05 -8.93
C ARG A 57 13.95 -2.67 -8.47
N LEU A 58 13.87 -3.51 -7.46
CA LEU A 58 15.07 -4.16 -6.95
C LEU A 58 15.58 -5.25 -7.87
N LYS A 59 14.71 -5.74 -8.69
CA LYS A 59 15.06 -6.86 -9.52
C LYS A 59 15.75 -6.51 -10.81
N LYS A 60 15.77 -5.41 -11.22
CA LYS A 60 16.40 -5.03 -12.41
C LYS A 60 17.27 -6.02 -13.10
#